data_809ef36316b0fb5cf4ae82b7dab36fe9
#
_entry.id   809ef36316b0fb5cf4ae82b7dab36fe9
#
_cell.length_a   1.000
_cell.length_b   1.000
_cell.length_c   1.000
_cell.angle_alpha   90.00
_cell.angle_beta   90.00
_cell.angle_gamma   90.00
#
_symmetry.space_group_name_H-M   'P 1'
#
loop_
_entity.id
_entity.type
_entity.pdbx_description
1 polymer ?
#
loop_
_entity_poly.entity_id
_entity_poly.type
_entity_poly.pdbx_seq_one_letter_code
_entity_poly.pdbx_strand_id
1 'polypeptide(L)'
;MFDVVVIGAGPTGASAALFTAKAGKKTLVIDNDKSVTKRAWIENHYGVLEISGPDLIENGKKQASKFGAEMAQATVTNVSKTDNGFKVETDQFEYEAKHVIMATGMMADLAEKIGLTTKPGTEPRIKTILDVDAAGKTNIEGIWAAGTIAGVSMHTIITAGDGAKVAINVISEINGERYVDHDILKA
;
A
#
# COMPACT_ATOMS: atom_id res chain seq x y z
N MET A 1 -9.05 -14.46 -8.00
CA MET A 1 -7.74 -14.22 -7.37
C MET A 1 -7.15 -12.95 -7.94
N PHE A 2 -6.64 -12.05 -7.10
CA PHE A 2 -5.90 -10.84 -7.46
C PHE A 2 -4.40 -11.14 -7.56
N ASP A 3 -3.68 -10.38 -8.38
CA ASP A 3 -2.21 -10.44 -8.36
C ASP A 3 -1.68 -9.72 -7.12
N VAL A 4 -2.29 -8.58 -6.76
CA VAL A 4 -1.91 -7.79 -5.60
C VAL A 4 -3.15 -7.30 -4.84
N VAL A 5 -3.16 -7.51 -3.53
CA VAL A 5 -4.08 -6.83 -2.61
C VAL A 5 -3.30 -5.80 -1.80
N VAL A 6 -3.78 -4.56 -1.79
CA VAL A 6 -3.23 -3.46 -1.00
C VAL A 6 -4.16 -3.18 0.18
N ILE A 7 -3.64 -3.21 1.40
CA ILE A 7 -4.41 -2.97 2.63
C ILE A 7 -4.17 -1.53 3.10
N GLY A 8 -5.18 -0.69 2.92
CA GLY A 8 -5.17 0.75 3.18
C GLY A 8 -5.05 1.59 1.91
N ALA A 9 -5.83 2.68 1.81
CA ALA A 9 -5.85 3.61 0.67
C ALA A 9 -5.39 5.03 1.03
N GLY A 10 -4.55 5.18 2.05
CA GLY A 10 -3.80 6.42 2.26
C GLY A 10 -2.80 6.68 1.12
N PRO A 11 -1.99 7.75 1.21
CA PRO A 11 -1.04 8.09 0.14
C PRO A 11 -0.15 6.91 -0.30
N THR A 12 0.29 6.08 0.64
CA THR A 12 1.07 4.87 0.37
C THR A 12 0.31 3.86 -0.49
N GLY A 13 -0.87 3.45 0.00
CA GLY A 13 -1.61 2.37 -0.66
C GLY A 13 -2.22 2.79 -1.99
N ALA A 14 -2.71 4.03 -2.10
CA ALA A 14 -3.22 4.55 -3.36
C ALA A 14 -2.10 4.64 -4.42
N SER A 15 -0.89 5.08 -4.00
CA SER A 15 0.28 5.11 -4.88
C SER A 15 0.71 3.70 -5.29
N ALA A 16 0.78 2.75 -4.34
CA ALA A 16 1.11 1.36 -4.66
C ALA A 16 0.10 0.75 -5.66
N ALA A 17 -1.20 0.97 -5.43
CA ALA A 17 -2.25 0.48 -6.31
C ALA A 17 -2.21 1.11 -7.70
N LEU A 18 -1.89 2.41 -7.78
CA LEU A 18 -1.69 3.09 -9.05
C LEU A 18 -0.63 2.38 -9.89
N PHE A 19 0.54 2.11 -9.33
CA PHE A 19 1.65 1.47 -10.05
C PHE A 19 1.33 0.02 -10.42
N THR A 20 0.78 -0.78 -9.50
CA THR A 20 0.45 -2.17 -9.79
C THR A 20 -0.64 -2.29 -10.85
N ALA A 21 -1.70 -1.50 -10.79
CA ALA A 21 -2.77 -1.50 -11.79
C ALA A 21 -2.28 -0.99 -13.15
N LYS A 22 -1.48 0.09 -13.19
CA LYS A 22 -0.89 0.63 -14.42
C LYS A 22 0.04 -0.37 -15.11
N ALA A 23 0.72 -1.20 -14.34
CA ALA A 23 1.52 -2.33 -14.85
C ALA A 23 0.67 -3.53 -15.31
N GLY A 24 -0.66 -3.40 -15.35
CA GLY A 24 -1.58 -4.45 -15.79
C GLY A 24 -1.79 -5.58 -14.76
N LYS A 25 -1.41 -5.38 -13.49
CA LYS A 25 -1.67 -6.37 -12.45
C LYS A 25 -3.09 -6.21 -11.91
N LYS A 26 -3.82 -7.32 -11.78
CA LYS A 26 -5.13 -7.31 -11.16
C LYS A 26 -5.00 -6.91 -9.69
N THR A 27 -5.37 -5.67 -9.38
CA THR A 27 -5.14 -5.02 -8.08
C THR A 27 -6.44 -4.74 -7.36
N LEU A 28 -6.51 -5.09 -6.07
CA LEU A 28 -7.58 -4.71 -5.16
C LEU A 28 -7.01 -3.85 -4.03
N VAL A 29 -7.67 -2.76 -3.72
CA VAL A 29 -7.41 -1.95 -2.51
C VAL A 29 -8.54 -2.17 -1.53
N ILE A 30 -8.20 -2.54 -0.30
CA ILE A 30 -9.17 -2.67 0.80
C ILE A 30 -8.90 -1.54 1.80
N ASP A 31 -9.87 -0.65 1.97
CA ASP A 31 -9.74 0.55 2.79
C ASP A 31 -10.86 0.63 3.84
N ASN A 32 -10.48 0.83 5.08
CA ASN A 32 -11.42 1.04 6.19
C ASN A 32 -11.74 2.52 6.45
N ASP A 33 -11.26 3.41 5.58
CA ASP A 33 -11.49 4.86 5.61
C ASP A 33 -10.95 5.59 6.85
N LYS A 34 -9.95 5.02 7.55
CA LYS A 34 -9.38 5.56 8.80
C LYS A 34 -8.01 6.24 8.63
N SER A 35 -7.64 6.63 7.41
CA SER A 35 -6.35 7.30 7.17
C SER A 35 -6.23 8.59 7.97
N VAL A 36 -5.12 8.74 8.69
CA VAL A 36 -4.80 9.98 9.44
C VAL A 36 -4.59 11.18 8.52
N THR A 37 -4.24 10.96 7.27
CA THR A 37 -4.09 11.99 6.24
C THR A 37 -5.36 12.82 6.06
N LYS A 38 -6.53 12.27 6.36
CA LYS A 38 -7.81 13.00 6.33
C LYS A 38 -7.86 14.26 7.21
N ARG A 39 -6.96 14.37 8.18
CA ARG A 39 -6.89 15.51 9.10
C ARG A 39 -5.87 16.57 8.68
N ALA A 40 -5.17 16.34 7.56
CA ALA A 40 -4.08 17.18 7.11
C ALA A 40 -4.57 18.29 6.16
N TRP A 41 -3.96 19.47 6.27
CA TRP A 41 -3.83 20.44 5.20
C TRP A 41 -2.40 20.32 4.67
N ILE A 42 -2.21 20.19 3.38
CA ILE A 42 -0.95 19.76 2.78
C ILE A 42 -0.46 20.83 1.82
N GLU A 43 0.72 21.39 2.11
CA GLU A 43 1.41 22.42 1.31
C GLU A 43 2.86 21.99 0.98
N ASN A 44 3.23 20.77 1.36
CA ASN A 44 4.59 20.23 1.24
C ASN A 44 4.65 18.94 0.40
N HIS A 45 3.68 18.74 -0.48
CA HIS A 45 3.66 17.62 -1.43
C HIS A 45 4.12 18.14 -2.80
N TYR A 46 5.33 17.78 -3.21
CA TYR A 46 5.88 18.23 -4.49
C TYR A 46 4.90 18.04 -5.64
N GLY A 47 4.70 19.09 -6.44
CA GLY A 47 3.77 19.08 -7.57
C GLY A 47 2.32 19.45 -7.22
N VAL A 48 2.01 19.69 -5.94
CA VAL A 48 0.70 20.15 -5.46
C VAL A 48 0.93 21.43 -4.65
N LEU A 49 0.29 22.55 -5.04
CA LEU A 49 0.45 23.82 -4.33
C LEU A 49 -0.10 23.72 -2.92
N GLU A 50 -1.36 23.33 -2.81
CA GLU A 50 -2.05 23.04 -1.56
C GLU A 50 -3.21 22.07 -1.83
N ILE A 51 -3.52 21.21 -0.88
CA ILE A 51 -4.64 20.26 -0.97
C ILE A 51 -5.09 19.79 0.41
N SER A 52 -6.37 19.55 0.58
CA SER A 52 -6.88 18.86 1.76
C SER A 52 -6.49 17.38 1.76
N GLY A 53 -6.28 16.79 2.91
CA GLY A 53 -5.98 15.35 3.03
C GLY A 53 -7.07 14.45 2.43
N PRO A 54 -8.38 14.74 2.64
CA PRO A 54 -9.45 14.02 1.96
C PRO A 54 -9.35 14.06 0.44
N ASP A 55 -9.08 15.24 -0.14
CA ASP A 55 -8.98 15.40 -1.59
C ASP A 55 -7.74 14.69 -2.15
N LEU A 56 -6.62 14.72 -1.44
CA LEU A 56 -5.42 13.98 -1.86
C LEU A 56 -5.69 12.47 -1.89
N ILE A 57 -6.37 11.92 -0.88
CA ILE A 57 -6.75 10.49 -0.84
C ILE A 57 -7.69 10.15 -1.99
N GLU A 58 -8.71 10.97 -2.20
CA GLU A 58 -9.70 10.76 -3.26
C GLU A 58 -9.05 10.83 -4.66
N ASN A 59 -8.15 11.77 -4.88
CA ASN A 59 -7.37 11.86 -6.12
C ASN A 59 -6.50 10.60 -6.33
N GLY A 60 -5.83 10.11 -5.29
CA GLY A 60 -5.04 8.89 -5.36
C GLY A 60 -5.89 7.65 -5.70
N LYS A 61 -7.07 7.52 -5.08
CA LYS A 61 -8.04 6.44 -5.39
C LYS A 61 -8.50 6.53 -6.86
N LYS A 62 -8.86 7.72 -7.34
CA LYS A 62 -9.23 7.95 -8.75
C LYS A 62 -8.12 7.61 -9.72
N GLN A 63 -6.88 7.98 -9.40
CA GLN A 63 -5.72 7.63 -10.22
C GLN A 63 -5.54 6.12 -10.34
N ALA A 64 -5.60 5.39 -9.23
CA ALA A 64 -5.48 3.94 -9.23
C ALA A 64 -6.65 3.27 -10.01
N SER A 65 -7.89 3.71 -9.77
CA SER A 65 -9.09 3.19 -10.45
C SER A 65 -9.07 3.47 -11.95
N LYS A 66 -8.49 4.58 -12.40
CA LYS A 66 -8.31 4.89 -13.83
C LYS A 66 -7.55 3.79 -14.59
N PHE A 67 -6.64 3.10 -13.92
CA PHE A 67 -5.87 1.98 -14.47
C PHE A 67 -6.44 0.60 -14.11
N GLY A 68 -7.62 0.55 -13.51
CA GLY A 68 -8.35 -0.69 -13.24
C GLY A 68 -8.16 -1.27 -11.84
N ALA A 69 -7.56 -0.54 -10.89
CA ALA A 69 -7.60 -0.98 -9.50
C ALA A 69 -9.04 -1.02 -8.98
N GLU A 70 -9.43 -2.14 -8.40
CA GLU A 70 -10.71 -2.31 -7.71
C GLU A 70 -10.60 -1.75 -6.28
N MET A 71 -11.68 -1.12 -5.78
CA MET A 71 -11.74 -0.55 -4.43
C MET A 71 -12.81 -1.26 -3.62
N ALA A 72 -12.45 -1.73 -2.44
CA ALA A 72 -13.39 -2.30 -1.46
C ALA A 72 -13.32 -1.51 -0.15
N GLN A 73 -14.46 -1.05 0.33
CA GLN A 73 -14.56 -0.44 1.65
C GLN A 73 -14.88 -1.52 2.68
N ALA A 74 -13.85 -1.95 3.41
CA ALA A 74 -13.95 -2.99 4.44
C ALA A 74 -12.77 -2.91 5.40
N THR A 75 -12.89 -3.59 6.54
CA THR A 75 -11.78 -3.77 7.48
C THR A 75 -11.19 -5.17 7.32
N VAL A 76 -9.91 -5.26 6.96
CA VAL A 76 -9.21 -6.54 6.92
C VAL A 76 -9.04 -7.06 8.34
N THR A 77 -9.50 -8.27 8.57
CA THR A 77 -9.48 -8.94 9.89
C THR A 77 -8.43 -10.01 9.99
N ASN A 78 -8.02 -10.60 8.86
CA ASN A 78 -6.98 -11.64 8.83
C ASN A 78 -6.33 -11.74 7.44
N VAL A 79 -5.10 -12.25 7.39
CA VAL A 79 -4.41 -12.68 6.18
C VAL A 79 -3.76 -14.00 6.49
N SER A 80 -4.05 -15.03 5.72
CA SER A 80 -3.50 -16.37 5.91
C SER A 80 -2.90 -16.91 4.61
N LYS A 81 -1.80 -17.65 4.73
CA LYS A 81 -1.14 -18.29 3.58
C LYS A 81 -1.99 -19.45 3.06
N THR A 82 -2.04 -19.61 1.74
CA THR A 82 -2.66 -20.74 1.03
C THR A 82 -1.65 -21.37 0.10
N ASP A 83 -2.00 -22.46 -0.57
CA ASP A 83 -1.10 -23.13 -1.54
C ASP A 83 -0.74 -22.22 -2.73
N ASN A 84 -1.62 -21.26 -3.07
CA ASN A 84 -1.47 -20.40 -4.25
C ASN A 84 -1.26 -18.91 -3.94
N GLY A 85 -0.97 -18.55 -2.70
CA GLY A 85 -0.81 -17.16 -2.26
C GLY A 85 -1.43 -16.91 -0.89
N PHE A 86 -2.40 -16.01 -0.82
CA PHE A 86 -3.00 -15.57 0.44
C PHE A 86 -4.53 -15.49 0.34
N LYS A 87 -5.18 -15.84 1.44
CA LYS A 87 -6.57 -15.49 1.71
C LYS A 87 -6.58 -14.22 2.58
N VAL A 88 -7.29 -13.20 2.13
CA VAL A 88 -7.50 -11.93 2.83
C VAL A 88 -8.94 -11.88 3.28
N GLU A 89 -9.15 -11.94 4.59
CA GLU A 89 -10.49 -11.94 5.22
C GLU A 89 -10.82 -10.53 5.70
N THR A 90 -12.04 -10.09 5.44
CA THR A 90 -12.56 -8.81 5.92
C THR A 90 -13.79 -9.02 6.80
N ASP A 91 -14.30 -7.94 7.35
CA ASP A 91 -15.58 -7.93 8.08
C ASP A 91 -16.81 -8.19 7.19
N GLN A 92 -16.63 -8.28 5.85
CA GLN A 92 -17.74 -8.46 4.91
C GLN A 92 -17.51 -9.60 3.92
N PHE A 93 -16.28 -9.75 3.38
CA PHE A 93 -15.95 -10.68 2.30
C PHE A 93 -14.58 -11.30 2.50
N GLU A 94 -14.29 -12.30 1.68
CA GLU A 94 -12.97 -12.92 1.56
C GLU A 94 -12.43 -12.73 0.14
N TYR A 95 -11.14 -12.51 0.04
CA TYR A 95 -10.44 -12.34 -1.23
C TYR A 95 -9.21 -13.22 -1.29
N GLU A 96 -8.78 -13.56 -2.51
CA GLU A 96 -7.54 -14.29 -2.73
C GLU A 96 -6.54 -13.42 -3.50
N ALA A 97 -5.27 -13.46 -3.10
CA ALA A 97 -4.19 -12.68 -3.69
C ALA A 97 -2.89 -13.50 -3.77
N LYS A 98 -2.06 -13.21 -4.78
CA LYS A 98 -0.69 -13.74 -4.86
C LYS A 98 0.26 -12.97 -3.94
N HIS A 99 0.10 -11.64 -3.90
CA HIS A 99 0.88 -10.73 -3.07
C HIS A 99 -0.01 -9.80 -2.26
N VAL A 100 0.47 -9.42 -1.07
CA VAL A 100 -0.20 -8.45 -0.20
C VAL A 100 0.77 -7.31 0.11
N ILE A 101 0.30 -6.06 -0.01
CA ILE A 101 1.03 -4.87 0.42
C ILE A 101 0.34 -4.29 1.64
N MET A 102 1.02 -4.31 2.79
CA MET A 102 0.59 -3.67 4.02
C MET A 102 0.86 -2.17 3.93
N ALA A 103 -0.18 -1.35 3.77
CA ALA A 103 -0.12 0.11 3.72
C ALA A 103 -0.99 0.72 4.85
N THR A 104 -0.95 0.11 6.03
CA THR A 104 -1.84 0.35 7.16
C THR A 104 -1.52 1.60 7.99
N GLY A 105 -0.55 2.41 7.53
CA GLY A 105 -0.15 3.65 8.19
C GLY A 105 0.48 3.39 9.55
N MET A 106 -0.18 3.81 10.64
CA MET A 106 0.33 3.64 12.01
C MET A 106 -0.21 2.37 12.71
N MET A 107 -1.03 1.57 12.02
CA MET A 107 -1.76 0.44 12.62
C MET A 107 -0.99 -0.86 12.40
N ALA A 108 -0.38 -1.40 13.46
CA ALA A 108 0.39 -2.64 13.42
C ALA A 108 -0.41 -3.89 13.85
N ASP A 109 -1.61 -3.71 14.44
CA ASP A 109 -2.38 -4.80 15.06
C ASP A 109 -2.63 -5.99 14.11
N LEU A 110 -3.01 -5.72 12.85
CA LEU A 110 -3.20 -6.77 11.87
C LEU A 110 -1.89 -7.51 11.57
N ALA A 111 -0.81 -6.75 11.42
CA ALA A 111 0.50 -7.30 11.12
C ALA A 111 1.02 -8.21 12.24
N GLU A 112 0.89 -7.78 13.49
CA GLU A 112 1.24 -8.59 14.66
C GLU A 112 0.39 -9.86 14.74
N LYS A 113 -0.92 -9.72 14.50
CA LYS A 113 -1.87 -10.85 14.51
C LYS A 113 -1.49 -11.94 13.51
N ILE A 114 -1.03 -11.58 12.33
CA ILE A 114 -0.68 -12.53 11.26
C ILE A 114 0.79 -12.99 11.30
N GLY A 115 1.52 -12.62 12.36
CA GLY A 115 2.89 -13.09 12.60
C GLY A 115 3.98 -12.35 11.83
N LEU A 116 3.72 -11.12 11.39
CA LEU A 116 4.77 -10.29 10.82
C LEU A 116 5.73 -9.79 11.91
N THR A 117 7.02 -9.81 11.63
CA THR A 117 8.03 -9.32 12.56
C THR A 117 7.94 -7.81 12.68
N THR A 118 7.90 -7.33 13.92
CA THR A 118 7.82 -5.92 14.24
C THR A 118 9.07 -5.44 15.00
N LYS A 119 9.28 -4.12 14.98
CA LYS A 119 10.32 -3.44 15.75
C LYS A 119 9.82 -2.08 16.25
N PRO A 120 10.49 -1.46 17.24
CA PRO A 120 10.12 -0.13 17.70
C PRO A 120 10.14 0.91 16.55
N GLY A 121 9.13 1.77 16.52
CA GLY A 121 9.08 2.87 15.56
C GLY A 121 10.11 3.97 15.88
N THR A 122 10.55 4.67 14.85
CA THR A 122 11.54 5.76 14.93
C THR A 122 10.90 7.15 14.84
N GLU A 123 9.68 7.23 14.32
CA GLU A 123 8.95 8.50 14.18
C GLU A 123 8.14 8.84 15.44
N PRO A 124 7.96 10.13 15.79
CA PRO A 124 7.13 10.53 16.90
C PRO A 124 5.71 9.95 16.81
N ARG A 125 5.20 9.40 17.91
CA ARG A 125 3.86 8.78 18.02
C ARG A 125 3.68 7.46 17.27
N ILE A 126 4.70 6.96 16.58
CA ILE A 126 4.71 5.63 15.95
C ILE A 126 5.42 4.67 16.89
N LYS A 127 4.66 3.80 17.55
CA LYS A 127 5.22 2.88 18.56
C LYS A 127 5.86 1.65 17.93
N THR A 128 5.22 1.11 16.91
CA THR A 128 5.57 -0.17 16.29
C THR A 128 5.54 -0.03 14.78
N ILE A 129 6.55 -0.56 14.13
CA ILE A 129 6.66 -0.67 12.67
C ILE A 129 7.00 -2.11 12.30
N LEU A 130 6.78 -2.49 11.05
CA LEU A 130 7.23 -3.76 10.50
C LEU A 130 8.73 -3.75 10.26
N ASP A 131 9.36 -4.88 10.53
CA ASP A 131 10.73 -5.11 10.12
C ASP A 131 10.74 -5.57 8.67
N VAL A 132 11.21 -4.69 7.79
CA VAL A 132 11.27 -4.92 6.35
C VAL A 132 12.69 -4.69 5.82
N ASP A 133 13.02 -5.36 4.73
CA ASP A 133 14.24 -5.09 4.00
C ASP A 133 14.15 -3.79 3.16
N ALA A 134 15.22 -3.43 2.46
CA ALA A 134 15.27 -2.23 1.63
C ALA A 134 14.26 -2.25 0.45
N ALA A 135 13.81 -3.43 0.04
CA ALA A 135 12.80 -3.61 -1.01
C ALA A 135 11.36 -3.48 -0.48
N GLY A 136 11.17 -3.55 0.84
CA GLY A 136 9.85 -3.58 1.49
C GLY A 136 9.34 -4.99 1.79
N LYS A 137 10.18 -6.04 1.70
CA LYS A 137 9.80 -7.42 2.02
C LYS A 137 9.73 -7.62 3.52
N THR A 138 8.70 -8.34 3.97
CA THR A 138 8.55 -8.79 5.35
C THR A 138 9.19 -10.17 5.55
N ASN A 139 9.08 -10.71 6.76
CA ASN A 139 9.49 -12.10 7.08
C ASN A 139 8.59 -13.17 6.41
N ILE A 140 7.44 -12.80 5.85
CA ILE A 140 6.56 -13.72 5.13
C ILE A 140 6.68 -13.42 3.63
N GLU A 141 7.24 -14.34 2.85
CA GLU A 141 7.36 -14.23 1.41
C GLU A 141 6.00 -13.97 0.75
N GLY A 142 5.92 -12.97 -0.12
CA GLY A 142 4.69 -12.52 -0.77
C GLY A 142 3.92 -11.45 0.01
N ILE A 143 4.30 -11.16 1.27
CA ILE A 143 3.79 -10.02 2.02
C ILE A 143 4.85 -8.92 2.08
N TRP A 144 4.44 -7.73 1.70
CA TRP A 144 5.25 -6.52 1.62
C TRP A 144 4.68 -5.44 2.53
N ALA A 145 5.49 -4.46 2.88
CA ALA A 145 4.99 -3.30 3.59
C ALA A 145 5.62 -2.01 3.05
N ALA A 146 4.84 -0.95 3.09
CA ALA A 146 5.24 0.37 2.63
C ALA A 146 4.66 1.49 3.49
N GLY A 147 5.32 2.64 3.45
CA GLY A 147 4.89 3.84 4.15
C GLY A 147 5.23 3.82 5.63
N THR A 148 4.43 4.50 6.44
CA THR A 148 4.71 4.68 7.86
C THR A 148 4.81 3.36 8.62
N ILE A 149 4.03 2.35 8.25
CA ILE A 149 4.10 1.02 8.87
C ILE A 149 5.45 0.32 8.60
N ALA A 150 6.13 0.68 7.52
CA ALA A 150 7.48 0.22 7.17
C ALA A 150 8.60 1.14 7.71
N GLY A 151 8.26 2.14 8.52
CA GLY A 151 9.22 3.00 9.21
C GLY A 151 9.67 4.24 8.45
N VAL A 152 9.04 4.58 7.30
CA VAL A 152 9.35 5.84 6.63
C VAL A 152 8.56 6.99 7.26
N SER A 153 9.08 8.22 7.12
CA SER A 153 8.44 9.41 7.67
C SER A 153 7.02 9.60 7.14
N MET A 154 6.14 10.09 8.02
CA MET A 154 4.69 10.17 7.77
C MET A 154 4.29 11.26 6.75
N HIS A 155 5.23 12.02 6.19
CA HIS A 155 4.93 13.02 5.16
C HIS A 155 4.34 12.37 3.91
N THR A 156 3.26 12.95 3.37
CA THR A 156 2.49 12.34 2.28
C THR A 156 3.31 12.04 1.04
N ILE A 157 4.25 12.92 0.67
CA ILE A 157 5.14 12.71 -0.49
C ILE A 157 6.10 11.53 -0.26
N ILE A 158 6.62 11.37 0.97
CA ILE A 158 7.54 10.28 1.32
C ILE A 158 6.78 8.95 1.32
N THR A 159 5.62 8.91 1.96
CA THR A 159 4.81 7.69 2.04
C THR A 159 4.24 7.28 0.69
N ALA A 160 3.84 8.24 -0.16
CA ALA A 160 3.42 7.95 -1.53
C ALA A 160 4.58 7.42 -2.38
N GLY A 161 5.77 8.02 -2.28
CA GLY A 161 6.98 7.57 -2.97
C GLY A 161 7.41 6.17 -2.53
N ASP A 162 7.31 5.85 -1.24
CA ASP A 162 7.63 4.51 -0.73
C ASP A 162 6.61 3.46 -1.21
N GLY A 163 5.32 3.82 -1.27
CA GLY A 163 4.29 2.97 -1.88
C GLY A 163 4.59 2.64 -3.34
N ALA A 164 4.98 3.64 -4.13
CA ALA A 164 5.42 3.45 -5.52
C ALA A 164 6.66 2.54 -5.61
N LYS A 165 7.69 2.79 -4.78
CA LYS A 165 8.93 1.97 -4.73
C LYS A 165 8.62 0.50 -4.45
N VAL A 166 7.82 0.22 -3.42
CA VAL A 166 7.48 -1.16 -3.06
C VAL A 166 6.62 -1.81 -4.15
N ALA A 167 5.67 -1.09 -4.74
CA ALA A 167 4.88 -1.60 -5.86
C ALA A 167 5.76 -1.99 -7.06
N ILE A 168 6.75 -1.17 -7.43
CA ILE A 168 7.72 -1.47 -8.49
C ILE A 168 8.49 -2.76 -8.18
N ASN A 169 8.87 -2.98 -6.91
CA ASN A 169 9.56 -4.19 -6.50
C ASN A 169 8.63 -5.42 -6.57
N VAL A 170 7.37 -5.30 -6.15
CA VAL A 170 6.36 -6.36 -6.28
C VAL A 170 6.13 -6.72 -7.76
N ILE A 171 5.96 -5.71 -8.62
CA ILE A 171 5.78 -5.92 -10.06
C ILE A 171 6.99 -6.63 -10.65
N SER A 172 8.21 -6.20 -10.26
CA SER A 172 9.46 -6.80 -10.72
C SER A 172 9.56 -8.27 -10.31
N GLU A 173 9.16 -8.61 -9.09
CA GLU A 173 9.12 -10.00 -8.62
C GLU A 173 8.09 -10.84 -9.40
N ILE A 174 6.90 -10.32 -9.63
CA ILE A 174 5.87 -11.00 -10.44
C ILE A 174 6.33 -11.24 -11.88
N ASN A 175 7.04 -10.28 -12.46
CA ASN A 175 7.52 -10.38 -13.84
C ASN A 175 8.80 -11.23 -13.98
N GLY A 176 9.54 -11.47 -12.89
CA GLY A 176 10.86 -12.08 -12.92
C GLY A 176 11.98 -11.19 -13.48
N GLU A 177 11.69 -9.91 -13.72
CA GLU A 177 12.64 -8.91 -14.22
C GLU A 177 12.32 -7.52 -13.70
N ARG A 178 13.31 -6.61 -13.74
CA ARG A 178 13.12 -5.24 -13.27
C ARG A 178 12.06 -4.50 -14.07
N TYR A 179 11.00 -4.07 -13.40
CA TYR A 179 9.97 -3.21 -13.97
C TYR A 179 10.39 -1.73 -13.90
N VAL A 180 10.14 -1.01 -14.99
CA VAL A 180 10.30 0.45 -15.07
C VAL A 180 9.05 1.03 -15.74
N ASP A 181 8.44 2.01 -15.09
CA ASP A 181 7.27 2.71 -15.62
C ASP A 181 7.71 4.00 -16.33
N HIS A 182 7.58 4.04 -17.66
CA HIS A 182 7.91 5.18 -18.47
C HIS A 182 6.80 5.50 -19.46
N ASP A 183 6.22 6.70 -19.31
CA ASP A 183 5.38 7.30 -20.33
C ASP A 183 6.16 8.40 -21.06
N ILE A 184 6.14 8.36 -22.39
CA ILE A 184 6.75 9.39 -23.23
C ILE A 184 5.67 10.37 -23.67
N LEU A 185 5.99 11.66 -23.59
CA LEU A 185 5.10 12.69 -24.14
C LEU A 185 4.88 12.41 -25.63
N LYS A 186 3.63 12.18 -26.02
CA LYS A 186 3.29 12.06 -27.45
C LYS A 186 3.42 13.44 -28.07
N ALA A 187 4.26 13.56 -29.10
CA ALA A 187 4.40 14.76 -29.87
C ALA A 187 3.10 15.10 -30.61
#